data_12964aa2508707c1476f15da0ad3e16b
#
_entry.id   12964aa2508707c1476f15da0ad3e16b
#
_cell.length_a   1.000
_cell.length_b   1.000
_cell.length_c   1.000
_cell.angle_alpha   90.00
_cell.angle_beta   90.00
_cell.angle_gamma   90.00
#
_symmetry.space_group_name_H-M   'P 1'
#
loop_
_entity.id
_entity.type
_entity.pdbx_description
1 polymer ?
#
loop_
_entity_poly.entity_id
_entity_poly.type
_entity_poly.pdbx_seq_one_letter_code
_entity_poly.pdbx_strand_id
1 'polypeptide(L)'
;DEMTDGLLVHSENWQALNLLQEKYRKRVKTIYIDPPYNTGASEILYKNEYKDSSWLSFMQDRLRLGFMCLAREGLQCTTIDDVEFHYLRKLIANMVGNDNLRGIVVIKSNPSGRSTVKGFSIAHEYAIINSISEEAKIGMIPRSQEQLSQYPEKDDLGRYQWRNFMRTGGANDFRTARPRLHYPLIVSGENVILPKMSWDKNSQRWVIQDKLRDDEELVYPISNGIEYTWRLSSETIQNCLSDLRVRRIQGGKLIIELKFRMDEEGVLPKTVWDEKHMNATAYGTSMLRHIMGTSQTFSFPKSVYAVEKCIRVCSAMECDIVLDYFAGSGTTGHAVINLNREDGGRRKFILVEMADY
;
A
#
# COMPACT_ATOMS: atom_id res chain seq x y z
N ASP A 1 21.00 -8.26 -23.04
CA ASP A 1 20.03 -8.17 -22.20
C ASP A 1 18.91 -7.13 -22.31
N GLU A 2 18.90 -6.28 -23.34
CA GLU A 2 17.75 -5.43 -23.68
C GLU A 2 16.58 -6.24 -24.31
N MET A 3 16.86 -7.44 -24.81
CA MET A 3 15.92 -8.29 -25.53
C MET A 3 15.23 -9.36 -24.66
N THR A 4 15.55 -9.42 -23.35
CA THR A 4 14.97 -10.42 -22.43
C THR A 4 14.24 -9.76 -21.26
N ASP A 5 13.11 -10.32 -20.87
CA ASP A 5 12.33 -9.83 -19.73
C ASP A 5 12.92 -10.29 -18.39
N GLY A 6 13.81 -11.27 -18.37
CA GLY A 6 14.39 -11.80 -17.15
C GLY A 6 15.60 -12.70 -17.31
N LEU A 7 16.20 -13.01 -16.18
CA LEU A 7 17.34 -13.92 -16.02
C LEU A 7 16.95 -15.05 -15.08
N LEU A 8 17.13 -16.29 -15.52
CA LEU A 8 17.02 -17.47 -14.69
C LEU A 8 18.42 -17.99 -14.36
N VAL A 9 18.74 -18.18 -13.11
CA VAL A 9 20.04 -18.64 -12.60
C VAL A 9 19.83 -19.96 -11.87
N HIS A 10 20.33 -21.05 -12.47
CA HIS A 10 20.34 -22.36 -11.82
C HIS A 10 21.60 -22.47 -10.94
N SER A 11 21.44 -22.22 -9.65
CA SER A 11 22.55 -22.20 -8.69
C SER A 11 22.03 -22.19 -7.26
N GLU A 12 22.88 -22.58 -6.32
CA GLU A 12 22.67 -22.29 -4.91
C GLU A 12 22.65 -20.78 -4.71
N ASN A 13 21.69 -20.29 -3.95
CA ASN A 13 21.39 -18.85 -3.87
C ASN A 13 22.51 -18.02 -3.25
N TRP A 14 23.27 -18.52 -2.28
CA TRP A 14 24.42 -17.81 -1.72
C TRP A 14 25.51 -17.61 -2.77
N GLN A 15 25.80 -18.63 -3.59
CA GLN A 15 26.76 -18.53 -4.69
C GLN A 15 26.29 -17.56 -5.76
N ALA A 16 25.04 -17.69 -6.19
CA ALA A 16 24.44 -16.79 -7.16
C ALA A 16 24.49 -15.34 -6.69
N LEU A 17 24.09 -15.05 -5.44
CA LEU A 17 24.11 -13.71 -4.88
C LEU A 17 25.52 -13.09 -4.83
N ASN A 18 26.57 -13.90 -4.56
CA ASN A 18 27.94 -13.39 -4.61
C ASN A 18 28.33 -12.97 -6.04
N LEU A 19 27.98 -13.76 -7.06
CA LEU A 19 28.26 -13.42 -8.47
C LEU A 19 27.44 -12.22 -8.93
N LEU A 20 26.17 -12.14 -8.52
CA LEU A 20 25.29 -11.01 -8.87
C LEU A 20 25.77 -9.67 -8.30
N GLN A 21 26.59 -9.66 -7.24
CA GLN A 21 27.15 -8.42 -6.67
C GLN A 21 27.95 -7.60 -7.72
N GLU A 22 28.65 -8.25 -8.63
CA GLU A 22 29.46 -7.57 -9.61
C GLU A 22 28.64 -6.62 -10.51
N LYS A 23 27.45 -7.08 -10.92
CA LYS A 23 26.58 -6.35 -11.86
C LYS A 23 25.44 -5.59 -11.17
N TYR A 24 24.89 -6.13 -10.09
CA TYR A 24 23.60 -5.69 -9.53
C TYR A 24 23.69 -5.02 -8.15
N ARG A 25 24.89 -4.80 -7.63
CA ARG A 25 25.07 -4.14 -6.34
C ARG A 25 24.41 -2.76 -6.32
N LYS A 26 23.50 -2.52 -5.35
CA LYS A 26 22.72 -1.29 -5.17
C LYS A 26 21.87 -0.89 -6.40
N ARG A 27 21.43 -1.87 -7.18
CA ARG A 27 20.68 -1.63 -8.43
C ARG A 27 19.32 -2.30 -8.45
N VAL A 28 19.06 -3.24 -7.54
CA VAL A 28 17.79 -3.97 -7.44
C VAL A 28 16.81 -3.10 -6.67
N LYS A 29 15.68 -2.81 -7.27
CA LYS A 29 14.63 -1.99 -6.64
C LYS A 29 13.70 -2.80 -5.75
N THR A 30 13.38 -4.00 -6.16
CA THR A 30 12.51 -4.90 -5.41
C THR A 30 13.18 -6.25 -5.20
N ILE A 31 13.24 -6.70 -3.97
CA ILE A 31 13.54 -8.09 -3.63
C ILE A 31 12.25 -8.70 -3.10
N TYR A 32 11.81 -9.77 -3.72
CA TYR A 32 10.75 -10.63 -3.18
C TYR A 32 11.35 -12.00 -2.91
N ILE A 33 11.15 -12.55 -1.73
CA ILE A 33 11.60 -13.91 -1.39
C ILE A 33 10.56 -14.65 -0.55
N ASP A 34 10.48 -15.94 -0.81
CA ASP A 34 9.68 -16.91 -0.08
C ASP A 34 10.59 -18.05 0.43
N PRO A 35 11.35 -17.83 1.52
CA PRO A 35 12.30 -18.81 2.03
C PRO A 35 11.60 -20.04 2.60
N PRO A 36 12.29 -21.17 2.80
CA PRO A 36 11.73 -22.33 3.48
C PRO A 36 11.22 -21.96 4.89
N TYR A 37 9.99 -22.37 5.19
CA TYR A 37 9.31 -22.01 6.45
C TYR A 37 9.74 -22.83 7.67
N ASN A 38 10.72 -23.71 7.50
CA ASN A 38 11.27 -24.56 8.55
C ASN A 38 10.24 -25.44 9.28
N THR A 39 9.18 -25.82 8.57
CA THR A 39 8.11 -26.67 9.08
C THR A 39 8.27 -28.10 8.53
N GLY A 40 7.97 -29.13 9.35
CA GLY A 40 8.03 -30.54 8.92
C GLY A 40 7.05 -30.95 7.80
N ALA A 41 6.34 -30.00 7.20
CA ALA A 41 5.28 -30.25 6.23
C ALA A 41 5.74 -30.15 4.75
N SER A 42 6.99 -29.76 4.45
CA SER A 42 7.44 -29.60 3.08
C SER A 42 8.40 -30.73 2.66
N GLU A 43 8.06 -31.43 1.58
CA GLU A 43 8.94 -32.39 0.90
C GLU A 43 10.01 -31.70 0.02
N ILE A 44 10.34 -30.44 0.31
CA ILE A 44 11.28 -29.67 -0.50
C ILE A 44 12.71 -30.18 -0.26
N LEU A 45 13.55 -30.12 -1.28
CA LEU A 45 14.99 -30.46 -1.26
C LEU A 45 15.81 -29.65 -0.25
N TYR A 46 15.27 -28.58 0.30
CA TYR A 46 15.82 -27.90 1.46
C TYR A 46 15.55 -28.72 2.72
N LYS A 47 16.60 -28.92 3.52
CA LYS A 47 16.53 -29.63 4.78
C LYS A 47 15.63 -28.83 5.75
N ASN A 48 14.41 -29.33 5.97
CA ASN A 48 13.53 -28.82 7.02
C ASN A 48 14.01 -29.31 8.39
N GLU A 49 13.48 -28.72 9.45
CA GLU A 49 13.84 -29.04 10.84
C GLU A 49 15.27 -28.59 11.24
N TYR A 50 15.74 -27.49 10.65
CA TYR A 50 16.86 -26.78 11.24
C TYR A 50 16.48 -26.34 12.66
N LYS A 51 17.42 -26.46 13.61
CA LYS A 51 17.27 -25.66 14.82
C LYS A 51 17.16 -24.18 14.43
N ASP A 52 16.34 -23.42 15.13
CA ASP A 52 16.08 -22.00 14.84
C ASP A 52 17.38 -21.21 14.57
N SER A 53 18.44 -21.47 15.37
CA SER A 53 19.74 -20.82 15.20
C SER A 53 20.42 -21.13 13.86
N SER A 54 20.30 -22.37 13.36
CA SER A 54 20.88 -22.75 12.07
C SER A 54 20.11 -22.15 10.92
N TRP A 55 18.78 -22.15 11.01
CA TRP A 55 17.92 -21.50 10.04
C TRP A 55 18.16 -19.98 9.99
N LEU A 56 18.27 -19.32 11.15
CA LEU A 56 18.60 -17.90 11.23
C LEU A 56 19.98 -17.58 10.64
N SER A 57 20.99 -18.40 10.88
CA SER A 57 22.32 -18.22 10.27
C SER A 57 22.25 -18.35 8.75
N PHE A 58 21.52 -19.36 8.25
CA PHE A 58 21.26 -19.55 6.83
C PHE A 58 20.59 -18.33 6.21
N MET A 59 19.55 -17.80 6.86
CA MET A 59 18.83 -16.60 6.39
C MET A 59 19.69 -15.33 6.47
N GLN A 60 20.46 -15.15 7.56
CA GLN A 60 21.31 -13.97 7.75
C GLN A 60 22.30 -13.77 6.62
N ASP A 61 22.98 -14.85 6.19
CA ASP A 61 23.97 -14.76 5.12
C ASP A 61 23.34 -14.34 3.80
N ARG A 62 22.19 -14.88 3.47
CA ARG A 62 21.45 -14.58 2.22
C ARG A 62 20.83 -13.21 2.24
N LEU A 63 20.21 -12.83 3.36
CA LEU A 63 19.67 -11.47 3.54
C LEU A 63 20.77 -10.42 3.40
N ARG A 64 21.95 -10.65 4.00
CA ARG A 64 23.09 -9.73 3.87
C ARG A 64 23.50 -9.51 2.42
N LEU A 65 23.63 -10.58 1.63
CA LEU A 65 23.97 -10.48 0.21
C LEU A 65 22.84 -9.83 -0.59
N GLY A 66 21.59 -10.17 -0.30
CA GLY A 66 20.42 -9.54 -0.92
C GLY A 66 20.40 -8.02 -0.65
N PHE A 67 20.61 -7.60 0.58
CA PHE A 67 20.67 -6.17 0.93
C PHE A 67 21.82 -5.41 0.24
N MET A 68 22.92 -6.10 -0.10
CA MET A 68 24.00 -5.48 -0.91
C MET A 68 23.56 -5.23 -2.35
N CYS A 69 22.63 -6.01 -2.90
CA CYS A 69 22.03 -5.79 -4.21
C CYS A 69 20.98 -4.67 -4.18
N LEU A 70 20.30 -4.48 -3.04
CA LEU A 70 19.17 -3.56 -2.90
C LEU A 70 19.61 -2.12 -3.09
N ALA A 71 18.86 -1.35 -3.89
CA ALA A 71 19.05 0.09 -4.06
C ALA A 71 18.64 0.84 -2.77
N ARG A 72 19.07 2.09 -2.63
CA ARG A 72 18.73 2.91 -1.44
C ARG A 72 17.22 3.11 -1.29
N GLU A 73 16.53 3.34 -2.41
CA GLU A 73 15.08 3.49 -2.47
C GLU A 73 14.36 2.14 -2.62
N GLY A 74 15.11 1.03 -2.60
CA GLY A 74 14.56 -0.31 -2.80
C GLY A 74 13.89 -0.86 -1.55
N LEU A 75 12.97 -1.79 -1.79
CA LEU A 75 12.24 -2.51 -0.75
C LEU A 75 12.42 -4.02 -0.92
N GLN A 76 12.49 -4.70 0.19
CA GLN A 76 12.41 -6.15 0.24
C GLN A 76 11.11 -6.59 0.90
N CYS A 77 10.45 -7.57 0.30
CA CYS A 77 9.30 -8.28 0.83
C CYS A 77 9.71 -9.73 1.08
N THR A 78 9.60 -10.20 2.30
CA THR A 78 9.90 -11.58 2.70
C THR A 78 8.64 -12.22 3.25
N THR A 79 8.14 -13.26 2.58
CA THR A 79 6.99 -14.04 3.08
C THR A 79 7.46 -15.11 4.06
N ILE A 80 6.65 -15.37 5.08
CA ILE A 80 6.94 -16.35 6.14
C ILE A 80 5.64 -16.74 6.87
N ASP A 81 5.59 -17.94 7.44
CA ASP A 81 4.50 -18.33 8.33
C ASP A 81 4.75 -17.92 9.79
N ASP A 82 3.83 -18.31 10.67
CA ASP A 82 3.86 -17.95 12.09
C ASP A 82 4.98 -18.64 12.88
N VAL A 83 5.56 -19.73 12.38
CA VAL A 83 6.61 -20.48 13.10
C VAL A 83 7.89 -19.66 13.21
N GLU A 84 8.40 -19.17 12.08
CA GLU A 84 9.66 -18.41 12.04
C GLU A 84 9.47 -16.89 11.99
N PHE A 85 8.23 -16.39 11.90
CA PHE A 85 7.92 -14.96 11.75
C PHE A 85 8.64 -14.06 12.75
N HIS A 86 8.55 -14.36 14.03
CA HIS A 86 9.09 -13.48 15.08
C HIS A 86 10.62 -13.47 15.11
N TYR A 87 11.27 -14.60 14.80
CA TYR A 87 12.72 -14.70 14.69
C TYR A 87 13.24 -13.96 13.46
N LEU A 88 12.62 -14.19 12.30
CA LEU A 88 12.98 -13.52 11.04
C LEU A 88 12.80 -12.00 11.13
N ARG A 89 11.66 -11.56 11.68
CA ARG A 89 11.41 -10.13 11.90
C ARG A 89 12.49 -9.50 12.77
N LYS A 90 12.88 -10.18 13.85
CA LYS A 90 13.94 -9.69 14.75
C LYS A 90 15.29 -9.65 14.06
N LEU A 91 15.61 -10.67 13.29
CA LEU A 91 16.85 -10.73 12.52
C LEU A 91 16.92 -9.55 11.52
N ILE A 92 15.88 -9.35 10.72
CA ILE A 92 15.82 -8.23 9.75
C ILE A 92 15.97 -6.90 10.49
N ALA A 93 15.23 -6.68 11.59
CA ALA A 93 15.30 -5.45 12.37
C ALA A 93 16.72 -5.18 12.92
N ASN A 94 17.43 -6.22 13.33
CA ASN A 94 18.83 -6.08 13.79
C ASN A 94 19.80 -5.74 12.65
N MET A 95 19.51 -6.18 11.42
CA MET A 95 20.36 -5.94 10.26
C MET A 95 20.18 -4.55 9.64
N VAL A 96 18.92 -4.07 9.57
CA VAL A 96 18.60 -2.82 8.86
C VAL A 96 18.17 -1.66 9.79
N GLY A 97 17.91 -1.93 11.06
CA GLY A 97 17.32 -0.99 12.03
C GLY A 97 15.79 -1.00 12.01
N ASN A 98 15.19 -0.70 13.18
CA ASN A 98 13.72 -0.71 13.31
C ASN A 98 13.02 0.32 12.39
N ASP A 99 13.64 1.47 12.14
CA ASP A 99 13.08 2.54 11.33
C ASP A 99 12.98 2.14 9.84
N ASN A 100 13.74 1.15 9.43
CA ASN A 100 13.70 0.58 8.08
C ASN A 100 12.78 -0.63 7.94
N LEU A 101 12.10 -1.07 9.00
CA LEU A 101 10.94 -1.96 8.90
C LEU A 101 9.73 -1.13 8.45
N ARG A 102 9.34 -1.30 7.18
CA ARG A 102 8.28 -0.49 6.55
C ARG A 102 6.89 -0.99 6.85
N GLY A 103 6.73 -2.27 7.15
CA GLY A 103 5.46 -2.83 7.55
C GLY A 103 5.46 -4.35 7.64
N ILE A 104 4.41 -4.84 8.28
CA ILE A 104 4.07 -6.27 8.32
C ILE A 104 2.67 -6.39 7.75
N VAL A 105 2.52 -7.27 6.78
CA VAL A 105 1.25 -7.56 6.13
C VAL A 105 0.82 -8.97 6.48
N VAL A 106 -0.45 -9.13 6.79
CA VAL A 106 -1.12 -10.43 6.97
C VAL A 106 -1.81 -10.77 5.66
N ILE A 107 -1.44 -11.88 5.04
CA ILE A 107 -2.00 -12.36 3.76
C ILE A 107 -2.85 -13.60 4.04
N LYS A 108 -4.14 -13.55 3.75
CA LYS A 108 -5.05 -14.69 3.88
C LYS A 108 -4.83 -15.68 2.72
N SER A 109 -3.74 -16.43 2.79
CA SER A 109 -3.30 -17.36 1.74
C SER A 109 -4.06 -18.69 1.74
N ASN A 110 -4.68 -19.07 2.84
CA ASN A 110 -5.45 -20.31 2.98
C ASN A 110 -6.82 -20.07 3.67
N PRO A 111 -7.85 -19.61 2.94
CA PRO A 111 -9.16 -19.30 3.52
C PRO A 111 -9.83 -20.47 4.27
N SER A 112 -9.53 -21.71 3.89
CA SER A 112 -10.06 -22.91 4.56
C SER A 112 -9.39 -23.19 5.90
N GLY A 113 -8.23 -22.60 6.15
CA GLY A 113 -7.41 -22.84 7.32
C GLY A 113 -6.71 -24.21 7.31
N ARG A 114 -5.66 -24.34 8.11
CA ARG A 114 -4.97 -25.60 8.40
C ARG A 114 -5.49 -26.14 9.73
N SER A 115 -6.14 -27.29 9.71
CA SER A 115 -6.76 -27.93 10.90
C SER A 115 -5.81 -28.82 11.70
N THR A 116 -4.53 -28.83 11.39
CA THR A 116 -3.53 -29.77 11.95
C THR A 116 -2.99 -29.39 13.33
N VAL A 117 -3.49 -28.32 13.95
CA VAL A 117 -2.87 -27.74 15.13
C VAL A 117 -3.82 -27.80 16.33
N LYS A 118 -3.27 -28.03 17.52
CA LYS A 118 -3.99 -27.78 18.78
C LYS A 118 -4.16 -26.26 18.92
N GLY A 119 -5.34 -25.72 18.61
CA GLY A 119 -5.62 -24.30 18.70
C GLY A 119 -6.44 -23.76 17.53
N PHE A 120 -6.11 -22.57 17.08
CA PHE A 120 -6.81 -21.94 15.96
C PHE A 120 -6.37 -22.51 14.60
N SER A 121 -7.30 -22.57 13.67
CA SER A 121 -6.99 -22.93 12.29
C SER A 121 -6.27 -21.79 11.60
N ILE A 122 -5.03 -22.03 11.15
CA ILE A 122 -4.17 -21.01 10.53
C ILE A 122 -4.61 -20.79 9.08
N ALA A 123 -5.00 -19.55 8.78
CA ALA A 123 -5.53 -19.16 7.48
C ALA A 123 -4.62 -18.16 6.73
N HIS A 124 -3.51 -17.78 7.31
CA HIS A 124 -2.68 -16.69 6.81
C HIS A 124 -1.18 -17.01 6.83
N GLU A 125 -0.45 -16.14 6.21
CA GLU A 125 1.00 -15.99 6.31
C GLU A 125 1.33 -14.50 6.45
N TYR A 126 2.58 -14.18 6.71
CA TYR A 126 3.05 -12.81 6.85
C TYR A 126 3.93 -12.42 5.67
N ALA A 127 3.91 -11.13 5.32
CA ALA A 127 4.93 -10.49 4.51
C ALA A 127 5.61 -9.40 5.34
N ILE A 128 6.92 -9.52 5.55
CA ILE A 128 7.75 -8.52 6.21
C ILE A 128 8.32 -7.62 5.12
N ILE A 129 8.00 -6.32 5.17
CA ILE A 129 8.51 -5.35 4.21
C ILE A 129 9.53 -4.46 4.91
N ASN A 130 10.73 -4.41 4.34
CA ASN A 130 11.82 -3.59 4.85
C ASN A 130 12.58 -2.87 3.74
N SER A 131 13.32 -1.86 4.12
CA SER A 131 14.31 -1.16 3.30
C SER A 131 15.69 -1.23 3.96
N ILE A 132 16.69 -0.65 3.30
CA ILE A 132 18.03 -0.44 3.88
C ILE A 132 18.30 1.06 4.14
N SER A 133 17.33 1.92 3.87
CA SER A 133 17.44 3.38 3.96
C SER A 133 16.07 4.00 4.14
N GLU A 134 16.02 5.20 4.70
CA GLU A 134 14.78 5.97 4.87
C GLU A 134 14.20 6.52 3.55
N GLU A 135 14.99 6.53 2.48
CA GLU A 135 14.59 7.03 1.16
C GLU A 135 13.50 6.16 0.49
N ALA A 136 13.44 4.88 0.86
CA ALA A 136 12.47 3.94 0.30
C ALA A 136 11.03 4.27 0.74
N LYS A 137 10.10 4.24 -0.19
CA LYS A 137 8.68 4.50 0.04
C LYS A 137 7.82 3.33 -0.40
N ILE A 138 6.79 3.04 0.37
CA ILE A 138 5.77 2.06 -0.01
C ILE A 138 5.03 2.58 -1.25
N GLY A 139 4.91 1.73 -2.26
CA GLY A 139 4.16 2.02 -3.47
C GLY A 139 2.66 2.09 -3.22
N MET A 140 1.99 2.97 -3.96
CA MET A 140 0.54 3.04 -3.97
C MET A 140 -0.04 1.90 -4.80
N ILE A 141 -1.25 1.47 -4.45
CA ILE A 141 -1.99 0.47 -5.21
C ILE A 141 -3.21 1.10 -5.90
N PRO A 142 -3.64 0.58 -7.06
CA PRO A 142 -4.84 1.05 -7.71
C PRO A 142 -6.06 0.96 -6.78
N ARG A 143 -6.98 1.91 -6.92
CA ARG A 143 -8.24 1.88 -6.18
C ARG A 143 -9.14 0.74 -6.68
N SER A 144 -9.82 0.09 -5.75
CA SER A 144 -10.86 -0.89 -6.10
C SER A 144 -12.06 -0.19 -6.77
N GLN A 145 -12.87 -0.96 -7.49
CA GLN A 145 -14.12 -0.44 -8.10
C GLN A 145 -15.06 0.17 -7.05
N GLU A 146 -15.11 -0.41 -5.85
CA GLU A 146 -15.87 0.12 -4.72
C GLU A 146 -15.33 1.48 -4.26
N GLN A 147 -14.02 1.65 -4.20
CA GLN A 147 -13.40 2.94 -3.88
C GLN A 147 -13.60 3.98 -4.99
N LEU A 148 -13.55 3.56 -6.26
CA LEU A 148 -13.81 4.43 -7.41
C LEU A 148 -15.28 4.89 -7.43
N SER A 149 -16.21 4.04 -7.06
CA SER A 149 -17.65 4.37 -7.00
C SER A 149 -17.98 5.45 -5.98
N GLN A 150 -17.12 5.67 -4.98
CA GLN A 150 -17.26 6.77 -4.02
C GLN A 150 -17.03 8.15 -4.65
N TYR A 151 -16.42 8.21 -5.84
CA TYR A 151 -16.15 9.43 -6.60
C TYR A 151 -16.94 9.41 -7.92
N PRO A 152 -18.28 9.59 -7.87
CA PRO A 152 -19.15 9.39 -9.02
C PRO A 152 -19.01 10.48 -10.09
N GLU A 153 -18.57 11.68 -9.70
CA GLU A 153 -18.47 12.82 -10.59
C GLU A 153 -17.05 13.02 -11.12
N LYS A 154 -16.94 13.65 -12.29
CA LYS A 154 -15.68 13.95 -12.97
C LYS A 154 -15.75 15.31 -13.64
N ASP A 155 -14.66 16.08 -13.52
CA ASP A 155 -14.39 17.30 -14.27
C ASP A 155 -12.98 17.25 -14.90
N ASP A 156 -12.50 18.36 -15.45
CA ASP A 156 -11.17 18.44 -16.10
C ASP A 156 -10.00 18.17 -15.13
N LEU A 157 -10.23 18.32 -13.82
CA LEU A 157 -9.25 18.07 -12.78
C LEU A 157 -9.35 16.66 -12.16
N GLY A 158 -10.15 15.75 -12.72
CA GLY A 158 -10.28 14.38 -12.29
C GLY A 158 -11.61 14.06 -11.60
N ARG A 159 -11.65 12.87 -10.96
CA ARG A 159 -12.85 12.39 -10.25
C ARG A 159 -12.98 13.05 -8.88
N TYR A 160 -14.23 13.29 -8.45
CA TYR A 160 -14.53 13.86 -7.15
C TYR A 160 -15.87 13.38 -6.59
N GLN A 161 -16.07 13.63 -5.31
CA GLN A 161 -17.35 13.52 -4.62
C GLN A 161 -17.63 14.81 -3.83
N TRP A 162 -18.90 15.13 -3.68
CA TRP A 162 -19.30 16.23 -2.82
C TRP A 162 -19.32 15.79 -1.36
N ARG A 163 -18.67 16.53 -0.50
CA ARG A 163 -18.66 16.32 0.95
C ARG A 163 -19.07 17.59 1.66
N ASN A 164 -19.78 17.43 2.79
CA ASN A 164 -20.08 18.57 3.65
C ASN A 164 -18.78 19.32 4.00
N PHE A 165 -18.77 20.62 3.73
CA PHE A 165 -17.60 21.46 4.02
C PHE A 165 -17.39 21.67 5.51
N MET A 166 -18.47 21.64 6.31
CA MET A 166 -18.40 21.67 7.77
C MET A 166 -17.90 20.34 8.33
N ARG A 167 -17.03 20.38 9.32
CA ARG A 167 -16.53 19.22 10.06
C ARG A 167 -17.38 18.99 11.30
N THR A 168 -17.76 17.74 11.56
CA THR A 168 -18.67 17.40 12.68
C THR A 168 -18.37 16.05 13.33
N GLY A 169 -17.15 15.49 13.21
CA GLY A 169 -16.88 14.10 13.58
C GLY A 169 -15.88 13.89 14.71
N GLY A 170 -15.19 14.90 15.18
CA GLY A 170 -14.13 14.72 16.16
C GLY A 170 -13.94 15.87 17.14
N ALA A 171 -13.19 15.64 18.21
CA ALA A 171 -12.89 16.66 19.24
C ALA A 171 -12.23 17.93 18.67
N ASN A 172 -11.47 17.81 17.57
CA ASN A 172 -10.82 18.92 16.90
C ASN A 172 -11.73 19.68 15.90
N ASP A 173 -13.00 19.31 15.78
CA ASP A 173 -13.93 19.91 14.82
C ASP A 173 -14.73 21.08 15.43
N PHE A 174 -14.67 21.25 16.75
CA PHE A 174 -15.28 22.38 17.45
C PHE A 174 -14.47 23.66 17.25
N ARG A 175 -15.18 24.80 17.23
CA ARG A 175 -14.55 26.13 17.17
C ARG A 175 -13.51 26.34 18.26
N THR A 176 -13.76 25.88 19.48
CA THR A 176 -12.84 26.00 20.62
C THR A 176 -11.47 25.42 20.38
N ALA A 177 -11.40 24.31 19.61
CA ALA A 177 -10.14 23.65 19.26
C ALA A 177 -9.40 24.36 18.11
N ARG A 178 -10.16 24.95 17.15
CA ARG A 178 -9.61 25.58 15.94
C ARG A 178 -10.38 26.85 15.57
N PRO A 179 -10.29 27.93 16.37
CA PRO A 179 -11.15 29.08 16.19
C PRO A 179 -10.97 29.80 14.86
N ARG A 180 -9.79 29.76 14.25
CA ARG A 180 -9.53 30.34 12.92
C ARG A 180 -10.25 29.67 11.78
N LEU A 181 -10.66 28.40 11.95
CA LEU A 181 -11.45 27.66 10.94
C LEU A 181 -12.96 27.89 11.09
N HIS A 182 -13.40 28.70 12.06
CA HIS A 182 -14.77 29.14 12.22
C HIS A 182 -14.93 30.56 11.66
N TYR A 183 -14.97 30.66 10.34
CA TYR A 183 -15.13 31.91 9.62
C TYR A 183 -16.44 31.96 8.84
N PRO A 184 -16.96 33.17 8.54
CA PRO A 184 -18.17 33.35 7.75
C PRO A 184 -17.90 33.10 6.26
N LEU A 185 -18.93 32.60 5.58
CA LEU A 185 -19.05 32.61 4.13
C LEU A 185 -20.32 33.34 3.76
N ILE A 186 -20.34 34.05 2.63
CA ILE A 186 -21.52 34.66 2.05
C ILE A 186 -22.06 33.75 0.96
N VAL A 187 -23.35 33.51 1.01
CA VAL A 187 -24.09 32.77 -0.03
C VAL A 187 -25.02 33.72 -0.75
N SER A 188 -24.88 33.82 -2.09
CA SER A 188 -25.78 34.55 -2.99
C SER A 188 -26.27 33.60 -4.08
N GLY A 189 -27.53 33.18 -3.98
CA GLY A 189 -28.08 32.14 -4.84
C GLY A 189 -27.35 30.80 -4.66
N GLU A 190 -26.64 30.35 -5.71
CA GLU A 190 -25.81 29.13 -5.70
C GLU A 190 -24.31 29.42 -5.47
N ASN A 191 -23.92 30.68 -5.40
CA ASN A 191 -22.53 31.10 -5.26
C ASN A 191 -22.12 31.21 -3.80
N VAL A 192 -20.87 30.78 -3.53
CA VAL A 192 -20.22 30.95 -2.23
C VAL A 192 -19.09 31.97 -2.36
N ILE A 193 -19.09 32.96 -1.50
CA ILE A 193 -18.14 34.07 -1.53
C ILE A 193 -17.42 34.14 -0.16
N LEU A 194 -16.12 34.33 -0.18
CA LEU A 194 -15.34 34.61 1.01
C LEU A 194 -15.37 36.12 1.24
N PRO A 195 -15.96 36.64 2.36
CA PRO A 195 -16.00 38.06 2.65
C PRO A 195 -14.61 38.60 3.00
N LYS A 196 -14.41 39.89 2.80
CA LYS A 196 -13.29 40.58 3.40
C LYS A 196 -13.46 40.60 4.92
N MET A 197 -12.49 40.06 5.63
CA MET A 197 -12.57 39.91 7.08
C MET A 197 -11.19 40.02 7.72
N SER A 198 -11.15 40.39 8.98
CA SER A 198 -9.94 40.48 9.81
C SER A 198 -10.10 39.63 11.07
N TRP A 199 -9.00 39.09 11.54
CA TRP A 199 -8.99 38.29 12.76
C TRP A 199 -8.82 39.17 13.99
N ASP A 200 -9.81 39.19 14.86
CA ASP A 200 -9.69 39.83 16.17
C ASP A 200 -9.10 38.83 17.20
N LYS A 201 -7.92 39.17 17.70
CA LYS A 201 -7.19 38.32 18.67
C LYS A 201 -7.87 38.30 20.05
N ASN A 202 -8.57 39.38 20.44
CA ASN A 202 -9.17 39.50 21.76
C ASN A 202 -10.43 38.66 21.89
N SER A 203 -11.32 38.75 20.91
CA SER A 203 -12.56 37.97 20.86
C SER A 203 -12.39 36.57 20.24
N GLN A 204 -11.24 36.27 19.64
CA GLN A 204 -10.98 35.06 18.84
C GLN A 204 -12.08 34.85 17.81
N ARG A 205 -12.43 35.89 17.06
CA ARG A 205 -13.45 35.86 16.00
C ARG A 205 -13.00 36.59 14.75
N TRP A 206 -13.58 36.20 13.64
CA TRP A 206 -13.45 36.91 12.38
C TRP A 206 -14.46 38.06 12.36
N VAL A 207 -14.00 39.26 12.02
CA VAL A 207 -14.82 40.48 11.88
C VAL A 207 -14.95 40.78 10.39
N ILE A 208 -16.18 40.80 9.89
CA ILE A 208 -16.50 41.08 8.49
C ILE A 208 -16.38 42.56 8.23
N GLN A 209 -15.81 42.91 7.09
CA GLN A 209 -15.66 44.31 6.65
C GLN A 209 -16.62 44.65 5.51
N ASP A 210 -17.16 43.63 4.81
CA ASP A 210 -18.12 43.83 3.74
C ASP A 210 -19.53 44.11 4.27
N LYS A 211 -20.30 44.89 3.53
CA LYS A 211 -21.74 45.04 3.74
C LYS A 211 -22.48 44.00 2.93
N LEU A 212 -23.36 43.26 3.58
CA LEU A 212 -24.23 42.27 2.92
C LEU A 212 -25.27 42.99 2.04
N ARG A 213 -25.58 42.39 0.91
CA ARG A 213 -26.71 42.77 0.05
C ARG A 213 -27.99 42.06 0.53
N ASP A 214 -29.15 42.53 0.04
CA ASP A 214 -30.47 41.99 0.46
C ASP A 214 -30.67 40.51 0.04
N ASP A 215 -29.96 40.05 -0.98
CA ASP A 215 -29.99 38.66 -1.49
C ASP A 215 -28.88 37.76 -0.93
N GLU A 216 -28.07 38.29 -0.01
CA GLU A 216 -26.91 37.58 0.55
C GLU A 216 -27.21 37.05 1.95
N GLU A 217 -26.85 35.77 2.16
CA GLU A 217 -26.99 35.08 3.45
C GLU A 217 -25.62 34.79 4.04
N LEU A 218 -25.42 35.15 5.33
CA LEU A 218 -24.18 34.87 6.05
C LEU A 218 -24.26 33.53 6.70
N VAL A 219 -23.32 32.65 6.36
CA VAL A 219 -23.29 31.25 6.80
C VAL A 219 -22.03 30.97 7.62
N TYR A 220 -22.23 30.43 8.81
CA TYR A 220 -21.18 29.92 9.69
C TYR A 220 -21.27 28.39 9.80
N PRO A 221 -20.20 27.67 10.17
CA PRO A 221 -20.25 26.25 10.43
C PRO A 221 -20.94 25.98 11.79
N ILE A 222 -22.25 26.12 11.80
CA ILE A 222 -23.08 25.90 13.01
C ILE A 222 -24.10 24.80 12.71
N SER A 223 -24.25 23.86 13.64
CA SER A 223 -25.29 22.84 13.58
C SER A 223 -25.85 22.59 14.96
N ASN A 224 -27.20 22.63 15.08
CA ASN A 224 -27.92 22.44 16.34
C ASN A 224 -27.42 23.36 17.49
N GLY A 225 -27.09 24.59 17.16
CA GLY A 225 -26.56 25.58 18.12
C GLY A 225 -25.09 25.38 18.51
N ILE A 226 -24.41 24.38 17.95
CA ILE A 226 -23.00 24.09 18.22
C ILE A 226 -22.12 24.72 17.14
N GLU A 227 -21.08 25.45 17.56
CA GLU A 227 -20.09 26.08 16.67
C GLU A 227 -19.01 25.05 16.28
N TYR A 228 -18.95 24.73 15.00
CA TYR A 228 -17.96 23.83 14.37
C TYR A 228 -16.93 24.61 13.57
N THR A 229 -16.18 23.91 12.74
CA THR A 229 -15.15 24.45 11.85
C THR A 229 -15.36 24.03 10.41
N TRP A 230 -14.85 24.82 9.47
CA TRP A 230 -14.70 24.40 8.08
C TRP A 230 -13.53 23.44 7.91
N ARG A 231 -13.47 22.74 6.78
CA ARG A 231 -12.38 21.79 6.46
C ARG A 231 -11.08 22.48 6.06
N LEU A 232 -11.16 23.65 5.47
CA LEU A 232 -10.02 24.41 4.96
C LEU A 232 -9.95 25.78 5.65
N SER A 233 -8.75 26.37 5.65
CA SER A 233 -8.57 27.76 6.14
C SER A 233 -9.13 28.77 5.13
N SER A 234 -9.36 30.01 5.59
CA SER A 234 -9.81 31.11 4.73
C SER A 234 -8.83 31.39 3.59
N GLU A 235 -7.53 31.26 3.85
CA GLU A 235 -6.48 31.43 2.84
C GLU A 235 -6.53 30.33 1.77
N THR A 236 -6.75 29.08 2.20
CA THR A 236 -6.81 27.95 1.28
C THR A 236 -8.07 27.99 0.43
N ILE A 237 -9.24 28.27 1.06
CA ILE A 237 -10.51 28.24 0.34
C ILE A 237 -10.62 29.37 -0.69
N GLN A 238 -9.94 30.48 -0.51
CA GLN A 238 -9.92 31.57 -1.47
C GLN A 238 -9.50 31.13 -2.87
N ASN A 239 -8.62 30.13 -2.94
CA ASN A 239 -8.14 29.57 -4.20
C ASN A 239 -9.04 28.42 -4.75
N CYS A 240 -10.04 28.00 -3.99
CA CYS A 240 -10.89 26.85 -4.29
C CYS A 240 -12.39 27.16 -4.21
N LEU A 241 -12.79 28.44 -4.29
CA LEU A 241 -14.21 28.83 -4.17
C LEU A 241 -15.10 28.16 -5.24
N SER A 242 -14.55 27.92 -6.44
CA SER A 242 -15.22 27.18 -7.52
C SER A 242 -15.48 25.72 -7.20
N ASP A 243 -14.80 25.17 -6.19
CA ASP A 243 -15.02 23.81 -5.70
C ASP A 243 -16.06 23.73 -4.59
N LEU A 244 -16.70 24.86 -4.23
CA LEU A 244 -17.85 24.89 -3.33
C LEU A 244 -19.16 24.92 -4.08
N ARG A 245 -20.18 24.29 -3.52
CA ARG A 245 -21.58 24.46 -3.94
C ARG A 245 -22.50 24.63 -2.74
N VAL A 246 -23.61 25.26 -3.01
CA VAL A 246 -24.71 25.42 -2.05
C VAL A 246 -25.75 24.32 -2.30
N ARG A 247 -26.15 23.59 -1.26
CA ARG A 247 -27.27 22.66 -1.30
C ARG A 247 -28.30 23.00 -0.25
N ARG A 248 -29.54 23.24 -0.67
CA ARG A 248 -30.67 23.43 0.24
C ARG A 248 -31.37 22.09 0.47
N ILE A 249 -31.51 21.70 1.73
CA ILE A 249 -32.20 20.47 2.12
C ILE A 249 -33.62 20.76 2.63
N GLN A 250 -34.39 19.70 2.85
CA GLN A 250 -35.77 19.81 3.37
C GLN A 250 -35.78 20.65 4.65
N GLY A 251 -36.71 21.62 4.74
CA GLY A 251 -36.76 22.61 5.84
C GLY A 251 -35.95 23.88 5.60
N GLY A 252 -35.42 24.12 4.39
CA GLY A 252 -34.70 25.34 4.01
C GLY A 252 -33.27 25.44 4.56
N LYS A 253 -32.78 24.42 5.27
CA LYS A 253 -31.42 24.42 5.82
C LYS A 253 -30.39 24.40 4.68
N LEU A 254 -29.45 25.33 4.76
CA LEU A 254 -28.38 25.47 3.79
C LEU A 254 -27.16 24.62 4.22
N ILE A 255 -26.59 23.90 3.25
CA ILE A 255 -25.35 23.13 3.43
C ILE A 255 -24.38 23.60 2.34
N ILE A 256 -23.14 23.89 2.74
CA ILE A 256 -22.04 24.12 1.82
C ILE A 256 -21.29 22.78 1.67
N GLU A 257 -21.11 22.36 0.43
CA GLU A 257 -20.36 21.17 0.09
C GLU A 257 -19.09 21.55 -0.69
N LEU A 258 -18.02 20.76 -0.48
CA LEU A 258 -16.74 20.91 -1.15
C LEU A 258 -16.52 19.71 -2.06
N LYS A 259 -15.99 19.92 -3.25
CA LYS A 259 -15.43 18.86 -4.10
C LYS A 259 -14.25 18.23 -3.39
N PHE A 260 -14.45 17.00 -2.98
CA PHE A 260 -13.38 16.16 -2.44
C PHE A 260 -12.82 15.32 -3.59
N ARG A 261 -11.68 15.77 -4.12
CA ARG A 261 -11.07 15.15 -5.29
C ARG A 261 -10.41 13.84 -4.93
N MET A 262 -10.46 12.90 -5.87
CA MET A 262 -9.73 11.66 -5.79
C MET A 262 -8.25 11.93 -6.05
N ASP A 263 -7.40 11.38 -5.21
CA ASP A 263 -5.98 11.31 -5.49
C ASP A 263 -5.73 10.27 -6.60
N GLU A 264 -5.12 10.68 -7.70
CA GLU A 264 -4.86 9.82 -8.86
C GLU A 264 -3.70 8.85 -8.62
N GLU A 265 -2.81 9.13 -7.66
CA GLU A 265 -1.66 8.25 -7.34
C GLU A 265 -2.08 6.88 -6.77
N GLY A 266 -3.34 6.71 -6.40
CA GLY A 266 -3.86 5.47 -5.82
C GLY A 266 -4.12 5.56 -4.33
N VAL A 267 -3.97 4.45 -3.62
CA VAL A 267 -4.15 4.37 -2.16
C VAL A 267 -3.00 3.63 -1.50
N LEU A 268 -2.66 4.03 -0.29
CA LEU A 268 -1.73 3.25 0.54
C LEU A 268 -2.33 1.87 0.81
N PRO A 269 -1.56 0.80 0.59
CA PRO A 269 -2.01 -0.56 0.88
C PRO A 269 -2.28 -0.73 2.38
N LYS A 270 -3.33 -1.48 2.71
CA LYS A 270 -3.59 -1.90 4.08
C LYS A 270 -2.65 -3.04 4.48
N THR A 271 -2.56 -3.30 5.78
CA THR A 271 -1.73 -4.39 6.34
C THR A 271 -2.44 -5.74 6.43
N VAL A 272 -3.70 -5.84 6.03
CA VAL A 272 -4.46 -7.09 5.94
C VAL A 272 -4.97 -7.25 4.51
N TRP A 273 -4.56 -8.35 3.88
CA TRP A 273 -4.95 -8.73 2.52
C TRP A 273 -5.77 -10.00 2.57
N ASP A 274 -7.08 -9.87 2.40
CA ASP A 274 -8.08 -10.94 2.51
C ASP A 274 -8.89 -11.15 1.22
N GLU A 275 -8.45 -10.55 0.12
CA GLU A 275 -9.09 -10.70 -1.17
C GLU A 275 -9.05 -12.17 -1.63
N LYS A 276 -10.09 -12.61 -2.32
CA LYS A 276 -10.24 -14.02 -2.76
C LYS A 276 -9.05 -14.56 -3.55
N HIS A 277 -8.41 -13.70 -4.34
CA HIS A 277 -7.28 -14.08 -5.18
C HIS A 277 -5.95 -14.21 -4.40
N MET A 278 -5.92 -13.93 -3.10
CA MET A 278 -4.77 -14.25 -2.24
C MET A 278 -4.64 -15.75 -1.96
N ASN A 279 -5.65 -16.56 -2.27
CA ASN A 279 -5.67 -18.00 -2.01
C ASN A 279 -4.60 -18.74 -2.83
N ALA A 280 -3.59 -19.30 -2.15
CA ALA A 280 -2.47 -20.03 -2.76
C ALA A 280 -2.90 -21.32 -3.46
N THR A 281 -3.93 -22.02 -2.96
CA THR A 281 -4.41 -23.24 -3.62
C THR A 281 -5.04 -22.94 -4.97
N ALA A 282 -5.93 -21.97 -5.03
CA ALA A 282 -6.67 -21.64 -6.26
C ALA A 282 -5.77 -20.89 -7.28
N TYR A 283 -4.99 -19.93 -6.82
CA TYR A 283 -4.24 -18.99 -7.66
C TYR A 283 -2.72 -19.22 -7.64
N GLY A 284 -2.27 -20.27 -6.98
CA GLY A 284 -0.92 -20.82 -7.04
C GLY A 284 -0.98 -22.23 -7.63
N THR A 285 -1.32 -23.23 -6.80
CA THR A 285 -1.24 -24.65 -7.18
C THR A 285 -2.11 -24.99 -8.40
N SER A 286 -3.37 -24.60 -8.42
CA SER A 286 -4.27 -24.90 -9.54
C SER A 286 -3.86 -24.16 -10.82
N MET A 287 -3.40 -22.92 -10.69
CA MET A 287 -2.90 -22.14 -11.83
C MET A 287 -1.63 -22.76 -12.42
N LEU A 288 -0.65 -23.11 -11.58
CA LEU A 288 0.59 -23.76 -12.02
C LEU A 288 0.29 -25.07 -12.75
N ARG A 289 -0.59 -25.91 -12.22
CA ARG A 289 -1.03 -27.17 -12.89
C ARG A 289 -1.66 -26.90 -14.24
N HIS A 290 -2.46 -25.86 -14.36
CA HIS A 290 -3.08 -25.50 -15.64
C HIS A 290 -2.03 -25.09 -16.69
N ILE A 291 -1.01 -24.32 -16.28
CA ILE A 291 0.07 -23.86 -17.17
C ILE A 291 0.97 -25.03 -17.58
N MET A 292 1.37 -25.87 -16.64
CA MET A 292 2.32 -26.95 -16.88
C MET A 292 1.67 -28.21 -17.49
N GLY A 293 0.35 -28.35 -17.43
CA GLY A 293 -0.37 -29.51 -17.98
C GLY A 293 -0.08 -30.85 -17.27
N THR A 294 0.52 -30.82 -16.08
CA THR A 294 0.93 -32.01 -15.32
C THR A 294 0.34 -32.00 -13.91
N SER A 295 0.22 -33.21 -13.33
CA SER A 295 -0.18 -33.40 -11.93
C SER A 295 1.00 -33.25 -10.96
N GLN A 296 2.23 -33.35 -11.44
CA GLN A 296 3.46 -33.26 -10.66
C GLN A 296 4.09 -31.89 -10.89
N THR A 297 3.86 -30.98 -9.97
CA THR A 297 4.36 -29.62 -10.00
C THR A 297 4.92 -29.30 -8.62
N PHE A 298 5.59 -28.19 -8.52
CA PHE A 298 6.06 -27.62 -7.27
C PHE A 298 4.99 -27.65 -6.15
N SER A 299 5.37 -28.07 -4.94
CA SER A 299 4.41 -28.47 -3.91
C SER A 299 3.61 -27.32 -3.30
N PHE A 300 4.13 -26.11 -3.22
CA PHE A 300 3.47 -25.00 -2.54
C PHE A 300 3.70 -23.64 -3.24
N PRO A 301 3.25 -23.49 -4.50
CA PRO A 301 3.40 -22.21 -5.19
C PRO A 301 2.53 -21.15 -4.53
N LYS A 302 3.06 -19.93 -4.44
CA LYS A 302 2.31 -18.77 -3.97
C LYS A 302 1.20 -18.37 -4.95
N SER A 303 0.17 -17.69 -4.46
CA SER A 303 -0.75 -17.00 -5.35
C SER A 303 0.01 -15.95 -6.15
N VAL A 304 -0.10 -15.99 -7.48
CA VAL A 304 0.51 -15.00 -8.36
C VAL A 304 0.04 -13.58 -8.01
N TYR A 305 -1.22 -13.41 -7.65
CA TYR A 305 -1.79 -12.11 -7.26
C TYR A 305 -1.26 -11.57 -5.92
N ALA A 306 -0.94 -12.47 -4.99
CA ALA A 306 -0.28 -12.06 -3.75
C ALA A 306 1.13 -11.54 -4.04
N VAL A 307 1.88 -12.23 -4.90
CA VAL A 307 3.22 -11.82 -5.33
C VAL A 307 3.18 -10.53 -6.15
N GLU A 308 2.24 -10.39 -7.10
CA GLU A 308 2.00 -9.14 -7.84
C GLU A 308 1.79 -7.96 -6.89
N LYS A 309 0.95 -8.15 -5.87
CA LYS A 309 0.68 -7.09 -4.88
C LYS A 309 1.91 -6.76 -4.04
N CYS A 310 2.72 -7.76 -3.63
CA CYS A 310 4.00 -7.54 -2.96
C CYS A 310 4.96 -6.73 -3.83
N ILE A 311 5.13 -7.10 -5.10
CA ILE A 311 6.01 -6.41 -6.05
C ILE A 311 5.51 -4.97 -6.28
N ARG A 312 4.21 -4.79 -6.51
CA ARG A 312 3.60 -3.46 -6.72
C ARG A 312 3.84 -2.53 -5.53
N VAL A 313 3.70 -3.03 -4.32
CA VAL A 313 3.95 -2.27 -3.08
C VAL A 313 5.43 -1.92 -2.92
N CYS A 314 6.34 -2.78 -3.40
CA CYS A 314 7.79 -2.59 -3.32
C CYS A 314 8.39 -1.88 -4.54
N SER A 315 7.69 -1.85 -5.67
CA SER A 315 8.17 -1.27 -6.92
C SER A 315 7.15 -0.28 -7.46
N ALA A 316 7.43 1.00 -7.27
CA ALA A 316 6.55 2.06 -7.76
C ALA A 316 6.77 2.38 -9.25
N MET A 317 7.85 1.89 -9.89
CA MET A 317 8.31 2.35 -11.21
C MET A 317 8.28 1.24 -12.26
N GLU A 318 8.08 1.64 -13.51
CA GLU A 318 7.83 0.76 -14.65
C GLU A 318 9.07 0.02 -15.21
N CYS A 319 10.28 0.35 -14.75
CA CYS A 319 11.54 -0.19 -15.31
C CYS A 319 12.45 -0.87 -14.29
N ASP A 320 11.92 -1.28 -13.16
CA ASP A 320 12.70 -1.78 -12.03
C ASP A 320 13.14 -3.24 -12.19
N ILE A 321 14.24 -3.58 -11.51
CA ILE A 321 14.71 -4.97 -11.39
C ILE A 321 14.11 -5.60 -10.15
N VAL A 322 13.45 -6.74 -10.34
CA VAL A 322 12.90 -7.60 -9.29
C VAL A 322 13.80 -8.81 -9.12
N LEU A 323 14.34 -9.02 -7.93
CA LEU A 323 15.20 -10.17 -7.60
C LEU A 323 14.45 -11.13 -6.67
N ASP A 324 14.45 -12.40 -7.02
CA ASP A 324 14.00 -13.49 -6.16
C ASP A 324 15.06 -14.58 -6.11
N TYR A 325 15.67 -14.76 -4.96
CA TYR A 325 16.71 -15.78 -4.75
C TYR A 325 16.21 -17.00 -3.96
N PHE A 326 14.90 -17.17 -3.89
CA PHE A 326 14.17 -18.36 -3.49
C PHE A 326 13.01 -18.61 -4.46
N ALA A 327 13.33 -18.68 -5.76
CA ALA A 327 12.34 -18.51 -6.82
C ALA A 327 11.32 -19.66 -6.90
N GLY A 328 11.67 -20.86 -6.43
CA GLY A 328 10.79 -22.00 -6.42
C GLY A 328 10.14 -22.23 -7.79
N SER A 329 8.82 -22.19 -7.84
CA SER A 329 8.04 -22.39 -9.08
C SER A 329 8.12 -21.23 -10.08
N GLY A 330 8.88 -20.16 -9.81
CA GLY A 330 8.98 -18.99 -10.69
C GLY A 330 7.77 -18.04 -10.63
N THR A 331 6.96 -18.09 -9.58
CA THR A 331 5.77 -17.24 -9.43
C THR A 331 6.11 -15.75 -9.54
N THR A 332 7.28 -15.33 -9.06
CA THR A 332 7.76 -13.94 -9.16
C THR A 332 7.94 -13.49 -10.60
N GLY A 333 8.51 -14.33 -11.46
CA GLY A 333 8.64 -14.03 -12.90
C GLY A 333 7.27 -13.90 -13.57
N HIS A 334 6.34 -14.80 -13.26
CA HIS A 334 4.95 -14.73 -13.74
C HIS A 334 4.27 -13.42 -13.31
N ALA A 335 4.42 -13.05 -12.03
CA ALA A 335 3.87 -11.80 -11.49
C ALA A 335 4.44 -10.56 -12.20
N VAL A 336 5.75 -10.52 -12.47
CA VAL A 336 6.40 -9.40 -13.19
C VAL A 336 5.85 -9.30 -14.62
N ILE A 337 5.69 -10.42 -15.34
CA ILE A 337 5.12 -10.44 -16.69
C ILE A 337 3.70 -9.91 -16.70
N ASN A 338 2.87 -10.31 -15.72
CA ASN A 338 1.49 -9.84 -15.61
C ASN A 338 1.44 -8.33 -15.32
N LEU A 339 2.26 -7.84 -14.40
CA LEU A 339 2.35 -6.41 -14.08
C LEU A 339 2.75 -5.58 -15.32
N ASN A 340 3.75 -6.05 -16.09
CA ASN A 340 4.17 -5.38 -17.31
C ASN A 340 3.07 -5.34 -18.38
N ARG A 341 2.24 -6.40 -18.46
CA ARG A 341 1.09 -6.43 -19.37
C ARG A 341 -0.03 -5.50 -18.94
N GLU A 342 -0.22 -5.34 -17.63
CA GLU A 342 -1.29 -4.51 -17.08
C GLU A 342 -1.01 -3.00 -17.25
N ASP A 343 0.22 -2.57 -16.97
CA ASP A 343 0.60 -1.15 -16.91
C ASP A 343 1.54 -0.69 -18.05
N GLY A 344 1.92 -1.60 -18.97
CA GLY A 344 2.87 -1.30 -20.05
C GLY A 344 4.32 -1.18 -19.58
N GLY A 345 4.63 -1.56 -18.35
CA GLY A 345 5.94 -1.49 -17.75
C GLY A 345 6.97 -2.42 -18.42
N ARG A 346 8.24 -2.19 -18.07
CA ARG A 346 9.40 -2.96 -18.57
C ARG A 346 10.25 -3.50 -17.42
N ARG A 347 9.58 -3.90 -16.32
CA ARG A 347 10.27 -4.54 -15.20
C ARG A 347 10.98 -5.78 -15.68
N LYS A 348 12.17 -6.01 -15.15
CA LYS A 348 12.95 -7.23 -15.40
C LYS A 348 13.05 -8.05 -14.12
N PHE A 349 13.12 -9.36 -14.25
CA PHE A 349 13.28 -10.24 -13.10
C PHE A 349 14.60 -11.01 -13.13
N ILE A 350 15.11 -11.33 -11.97
CA ILE A 350 16.24 -12.25 -11.74
C ILE A 350 15.73 -13.30 -10.78
N LEU A 351 15.66 -14.55 -11.23
CA LEU A 351 15.22 -15.68 -10.43
C LEU A 351 16.39 -16.63 -10.20
N VAL A 352 16.61 -17.01 -8.95
CA VAL A 352 17.63 -17.97 -8.57
C VAL A 352 16.97 -19.19 -7.95
N GLU A 353 17.22 -20.37 -8.51
CA GLU A 353 16.73 -21.63 -8.01
C GLU A 353 17.74 -22.73 -8.29
N MET A 354 17.89 -23.66 -7.38
CA MET A 354 18.82 -24.78 -7.50
C MET A 354 18.12 -26.11 -7.78
N ALA A 355 16.85 -26.22 -7.42
CA ALA A 355 16.13 -27.50 -7.52
C ALA A 355 15.69 -27.79 -8.94
N ASP A 356 15.82 -29.07 -9.33
CA ASP A 356 15.21 -29.67 -10.52
C ASP A 356 13.84 -30.25 -10.12
N TYR A 357 12.76 -29.58 -10.54
CA TYR A 357 11.38 -29.98 -10.22
C TYR A 357 10.73 -30.85 -11.30
#